data_58ea3c736337fcfc45d8720d821c227e
#
_entry.id   58ea3c736337fcfc45d8720d821c227e
#
_cell.length_a   1.000
_cell.length_b   1.000
_cell.length_c   1.000
_cell.angle_alpha   90.00
_cell.angle_beta   90.00
_cell.angle_gamma   90.00
#
_symmetry.space_group_name_H-M   'P 1'
#
loop_
_entity.id
_entity.type
_entity.pdbx_description
1 polymer ?
#
loop_
_entity_poly.entity_id
_entity_poly.type
_entity_poly.pdbx_seq_one_letter_code
_entity_poly.pdbx_strand_id
1 'polypeptide(L)'
;MRKDIESCVTAIKQKIKGKDEQIQLALVCLLSKGHLLLEDLPGMGKTTLSQCLASVLSMDYARVQFTSDLLPADMLGVNIYEPDTHQFSFHPGPIFHQVLLADEINRASPKTQSALLEAMAESQVTIDGNSYELPTPFFVIATQNPLFQSGTYPLPESQIDRFTMKLSLGFPNFEAEKAMLLSNEESSFNTAVIDTEQLLDLQKQVSEVLVSEAVVDYILALVNATRNSQEFPNALSPRASKAIYHCAQAFAFIHDRNYVIPEDVQMILPSVTEHRLRGQDQFAQNANLLSTQLLKKVDPIAA
;
A
#
# COMPACT_ATOMS: atom_id res chain seq x y z
N MET A 1 -8.26 -20.42 1.33
CA MET A 1 -7.10 -19.50 1.61
C MET A 1 -5.92 -20.36 2.03
N ARG A 2 -4.70 -20.00 1.62
CA ARG A 2 -3.48 -20.70 2.06
C ARG A 2 -3.32 -20.58 3.57
N LYS A 3 -2.89 -21.65 4.23
CA LYS A 3 -2.83 -21.73 5.70
C LYS A 3 -1.96 -20.64 6.34
N ASP A 4 -0.82 -20.33 5.73
CA ASP A 4 0.10 -19.31 6.23
C ASP A 4 -0.56 -17.92 6.22
N ILE A 5 -1.21 -17.58 5.10
CA ILE A 5 -1.95 -16.34 4.94
C ILE A 5 -3.18 -16.29 5.86
N GLU A 6 -3.92 -17.39 5.98
CA GLU A 6 -5.05 -17.49 6.89
C GLU A 6 -4.65 -17.26 8.35
N SER A 7 -3.49 -17.79 8.74
CA SER A 7 -2.91 -17.55 10.07
C SER A 7 -2.56 -16.07 10.28
N CYS A 8 -1.94 -15.42 9.27
CA CYS A 8 -1.67 -13.97 9.32
C CYS A 8 -2.96 -13.15 9.43
N VAL A 9 -3.96 -13.44 8.59
CA VAL A 9 -5.27 -12.77 8.63
C VAL A 9 -5.93 -12.96 10.00
N THR A 10 -5.91 -14.18 10.54
CA THR A 10 -6.50 -14.49 11.85
C THR A 10 -5.81 -13.73 12.98
N ALA A 11 -4.48 -13.64 12.97
CA ALA A 11 -3.73 -12.89 13.95
C ALA A 11 -4.04 -11.37 13.89
N ILE A 12 -4.14 -10.79 12.67
CA ILE A 12 -4.49 -9.38 12.50
C ILE A 12 -5.94 -9.10 12.93
N LYS A 13 -6.87 -10.00 12.63
CA LYS A 13 -8.29 -9.89 13.03
C LYS A 13 -8.50 -9.83 14.55
N GLN A 14 -7.61 -10.38 15.33
CA GLN A 14 -7.69 -10.25 16.80
C GLN A 14 -7.58 -8.80 17.25
N LYS A 15 -6.83 -7.96 16.50
CA LYS A 15 -6.61 -6.54 16.78
C LYS A 15 -7.53 -5.62 16.00
N ILE A 16 -7.82 -5.97 14.75
CA ILE A 16 -8.63 -5.18 13.81
C ILE A 16 -9.87 -5.98 13.47
N LYS A 17 -10.95 -5.74 14.21
CA LYS A 17 -12.20 -6.49 14.07
C LYS A 17 -13.05 -5.94 12.92
N GLY A 18 -13.68 -6.85 12.15
CA GLY A 18 -14.65 -6.50 11.11
C GLY A 18 -14.07 -5.84 9.86
N LYS A 19 -12.75 -6.06 9.57
CA LYS A 19 -12.05 -5.50 8.41
C LYS A 19 -11.35 -6.59 7.58
N ASP A 20 -12.02 -7.71 7.42
CA ASP A 20 -11.45 -8.91 6.81
C ASP A 20 -10.96 -8.69 5.38
N GLU A 21 -11.76 -8.01 4.57
CA GLU A 21 -11.44 -7.68 3.19
C GLU A 21 -10.23 -6.73 3.10
N GLN A 22 -10.21 -5.68 3.93
CA GLN A 22 -9.11 -4.71 3.96
C GLN A 22 -7.80 -5.35 4.40
N ILE A 23 -7.84 -6.27 5.36
CA ILE A 23 -6.68 -7.04 5.81
C ILE A 23 -6.15 -7.92 4.67
N GLN A 24 -7.03 -8.62 3.96
CA GLN A 24 -6.65 -9.45 2.80
C GLN A 24 -6.03 -8.60 1.69
N LEU A 25 -6.64 -7.47 1.33
CA LEU A 25 -6.12 -6.56 0.30
C LEU A 25 -4.79 -5.93 0.70
N ALA A 26 -4.57 -5.61 1.99
CA ALA A 26 -3.29 -5.13 2.46
C ALA A 26 -2.18 -6.21 2.33
N LEU A 27 -2.50 -7.47 2.62
CA LEU A 27 -1.59 -8.59 2.39
C LEU A 27 -1.34 -8.84 0.89
N VAL A 28 -2.37 -8.73 0.04
CA VAL A 28 -2.23 -8.78 -1.43
C VAL A 28 -1.27 -7.70 -1.92
N CYS A 29 -1.42 -6.46 -1.44
CA CYS A 29 -0.54 -5.36 -1.78
C CYS A 29 0.93 -5.67 -1.42
N LEU A 30 1.17 -6.19 -0.22
CA LEU A 30 2.51 -6.54 0.27
C LEU A 30 3.09 -7.73 -0.49
N LEU A 31 2.31 -8.78 -0.75
CA LEU A 31 2.73 -9.94 -1.52
C LEU A 31 3.03 -9.61 -2.99
N SER A 32 2.36 -8.60 -3.54
CA SER A 32 2.66 -8.07 -4.89
C SER A 32 3.86 -7.10 -4.90
N LYS A 33 4.61 -6.96 -3.80
CA LYS A 33 5.73 -6.01 -3.61
C LYS A 33 5.31 -4.55 -3.81
N GLY A 34 4.06 -4.23 -3.51
CA GLY A 34 3.50 -2.90 -3.68
C GLY A 34 3.54 -2.06 -2.40
N HIS A 35 3.27 -0.76 -2.53
CA HIS A 35 3.12 0.17 -1.42
C HIS A 35 1.65 0.55 -1.24
N LEU A 36 1.23 0.81 0.00
CA LEU A 36 -0.16 0.99 0.39
C LEU A 36 -0.44 2.45 0.80
N LEU A 37 -1.53 3.02 0.28
CA LEU A 37 -2.09 4.28 0.75
C LEU A 37 -3.36 4.01 1.55
N LEU A 38 -3.43 4.46 2.80
CA LEU A 38 -4.62 4.38 3.65
C LEU A 38 -5.26 5.77 3.75
N GLU A 39 -6.49 5.88 3.26
CA GLU A 39 -7.23 7.15 3.30
C GLU A 39 -8.48 7.01 4.15
N ASP A 40 -8.44 7.57 5.36
CA ASP A 40 -9.53 7.53 6.33
C ASP A 40 -9.46 8.69 7.31
N LEU A 41 -10.56 8.91 8.01
CA LEU A 41 -10.62 9.80 9.15
C LEU A 41 -9.60 9.38 10.25
N PRO A 42 -9.19 10.29 11.12
CA PRO A 42 -8.39 9.95 12.30
C PRO A 42 -9.09 8.88 13.15
N GLY A 43 -8.32 7.99 13.79
CA GLY A 43 -8.86 6.99 14.72
C GLY A 43 -9.41 5.71 14.08
N MET A 44 -9.33 5.53 12.76
CA MET A 44 -9.86 4.33 12.07
C MET A 44 -8.95 3.08 12.16
N GLY A 45 -7.86 3.11 12.93
CA GLY A 45 -6.99 1.95 13.11
C GLY A 45 -5.86 1.80 12.07
N LYS A 46 -5.54 2.87 11.30
CA LYS A 46 -4.46 2.86 10.29
C LYS A 46 -3.11 2.46 10.87
N THR A 47 -2.72 3.05 12.00
CA THR A 47 -1.47 2.73 12.71
C THR A 47 -1.48 1.30 13.24
N THR A 48 -2.62 0.85 13.77
CA THR A 48 -2.79 -0.51 14.27
C THR A 48 -2.61 -1.54 13.16
N LEU A 49 -3.20 -1.31 11.97
CA LEU A 49 -3.03 -2.19 10.82
C LEU A 49 -1.56 -2.29 10.39
N SER A 50 -0.86 -1.16 10.33
CA SER A 50 0.55 -1.11 9.93
C SER A 50 1.44 -1.90 10.89
N GLN A 51 1.23 -1.73 12.19
CA GLN A 51 1.95 -2.45 13.24
C GLN A 51 1.63 -3.95 13.22
N CYS A 52 0.36 -4.32 13.02
CA CYS A 52 -0.04 -5.72 12.91
C CYS A 52 0.63 -6.39 11.71
N LEU A 53 0.62 -5.75 10.53
CA LEU A 53 1.27 -6.27 9.33
C LEU A 53 2.77 -6.51 9.56
N ALA A 54 3.47 -5.53 10.12
CA ALA A 54 4.89 -5.67 10.41
C ALA A 54 5.16 -6.80 11.42
N SER A 55 4.37 -6.88 12.48
CA SER A 55 4.54 -7.88 13.54
C SER A 55 4.28 -9.31 13.06
N VAL A 56 3.17 -9.57 12.36
CA VAL A 56 2.83 -10.93 11.89
C VAL A 56 3.80 -11.44 10.83
N LEU A 57 4.47 -10.54 10.12
CA LEU A 57 5.44 -10.85 9.07
C LEU A 57 6.90 -10.70 9.56
N SER A 58 7.11 -10.54 10.85
CA SER A 58 8.44 -10.40 11.48
C SER A 58 9.32 -9.34 10.84
N MET A 59 8.71 -8.25 10.36
CA MET A 59 9.42 -7.15 9.69
C MET A 59 9.77 -6.05 10.66
N ASP A 60 10.95 -5.46 10.48
CA ASP A 60 11.37 -4.28 11.21
C ASP A 60 10.51 -3.08 10.81
N TYR A 61 10.08 -2.29 11.83
CA TYR A 61 9.04 -1.27 11.68
C TYR A 61 9.47 0.09 12.20
N ALA A 62 9.26 1.11 11.40
CA ALA A 62 9.36 2.51 11.84
C ALA A 62 8.09 3.29 11.50
N ARG A 63 7.80 4.31 12.32
CA ARG A 63 6.75 5.30 12.07
C ARG A 63 7.35 6.68 12.01
N VAL A 64 7.01 7.40 10.95
CA VAL A 64 7.34 8.83 10.78
C VAL A 64 6.03 9.61 10.68
N GLN A 65 5.83 10.56 11.59
CA GLN A 65 4.73 11.52 11.53
C GLN A 65 5.14 12.65 10.59
N PHE A 66 4.42 12.81 9.48
CA PHE A 66 4.68 13.87 8.52
C PHE A 66 4.08 15.18 9.03
N THR A 67 4.92 16.21 9.13
CA THR A 67 4.56 17.56 9.56
C THR A 67 5.15 18.58 8.59
N SER A 68 4.69 19.83 8.64
CA SER A 68 5.14 20.88 7.71
C SER A 68 6.64 21.21 7.82
N ASP A 69 7.22 20.93 8.97
CA ASP A 69 8.64 21.20 9.32
C ASP A 69 9.55 19.98 9.11
N LEU A 70 9.00 18.78 8.83
CA LEU A 70 9.77 17.59 8.53
C LEU A 70 10.64 17.79 7.28
N LEU A 71 11.94 17.60 7.43
CA LEU A 71 12.89 17.65 6.32
C LEU A 71 13.13 16.26 5.72
N PRO A 72 13.52 16.16 4.44
CA PRO A 72 13.90 14.88 3.83
C PRO A 72 15.00 14.14 4.63
N ALA A 73 15.96 14.88 5.18
CA ALA A 73 17.05 14.34 5.96
C ALA A 73 16.59 13.61 7.24
N ASP A 74 15.50 14.07 7.87
CA ASP A 74 14.95 13.43 9.07
C ASP A 74 14.43 12.02 8.77
N MET A 75 14.04 11.76 7.54
CA MET A 75 13.54 10.47 7.07
C MET A 75 14.62 9.63 6.41
N LEU A 76 15.45 10.23 5.58
CA LEU A 76 16.47 9.52 4.77
C LEU A 76 17.75 9.24 5.57
N GLY A 77 18.08 10.08 6.56
CA GLY A 77 19.36 10.06 7.26
C GLY A 77 20.29 11.17 6.81
N VAL A 78 21.40 11.27 7.50
CA VAL A 78 22.38 12.36 7.35
C VAL A 78 23.80 11.84 7.49
N ASN A 79 24.75 12.54 6.84
CA ASN A 79 26.17 12.36 7.12
C ASN A 79 26.57 13.24 8.32
N ILE A 80 27.12 12.64 9.37
CA ILE A 80 27.61 13.34 10.56
C ILE A 80 29.14 13.30 10.56
N TYR A 81 29.76 14.46 10.82
CA TYR A 81 31.20 14.53 10.98
C TYR A 81 31.62 13.96 12.33
N GLU A 82 32.48 12.94 12.30
CA GLU A 82 33.05 12.29 13.48
C GLU A 82 34.39 12.95 13.83
N PRO A 83 34.48 13.72 14.92
CA PRO A 83 35.69 14.42 15.30
C PRO A 83 36.86 13.48 15.55
N ASP A 84 36.61 12.29 16.09
CA ASP A 84 37.67 11.34 16.47
C ASP A 84 38.36 10.68 15.25
N THR A 85 37.58 10.44 14.18
CA THR A 85 38.08 9.81 12.94
C THR A 85 38.38 10.82 11.85
N HIS A 86 37.98 12.09 12.01
CA HIS A 86 38.01 13.13 10.98
C HIS A 86 37.31 12.74 9.67
N GLN A 87 36.23 11.93 9.76
CA GLN A 87 35.48 11.44 8.61
C GLN A 87 34.00 11.73 8.79
N PHE A 88 33.28 11.75 7.69
CA PHE A 88 31.79 11.72 7.70
C PHE A 88 31.31 10.29 7.80
N SER A 89 30.44 10.00 8.75
CA SER A 89 29.71 8.73 8.86
C SER A 89 28.25 8.92 8.51
N PHE A 90 27.68 7.99 7.74
CA PHE A 90 26.26 8.00 7.41
C PHE A 90 25.45 7.43 8.57
N HIS A 91 24.50 8.24 9.05
CA HIS A 91 23.50 7.83 10.03
C HIS A 91 22.18 7.59 9.32
N PRO A 92 21.75 6.31 9.13
CA PRO A 92 20.52 5.97 8.41
C PRO A 92 19.29 6.49 9.14
N GLY A 93 18.35 7.03 8.37
CA GLY A 93 17.07 7.48 8.87
C GLY A 93 16.04 6.36 8.96
N PRO A 94 14.79 6.67 9.41
CA PRO A 94 13.71 5.69 9.55
C PRO A 94 13.35 4.93 8.28
N ILE A 95 13.69 5.43 7.10
CA ILE A 95 13.41 4.78 5.81
C ILE A 95 14.14 3.44 5.64
N PHE A 96 15.19 3.20 6.42
CA PHE A 96 15.96 1.95 6.39
C PHE A 96 15.34 0.82 7.22
N HIS A 97 14.06 0.93 7.58
CA HIS A 97 13.28 -0.17 8.14
C HIS A 97 12.48 -0.87 7.03
N GLN A 98 12.18 -2.15 7.22
CA GLN A 98 11.44 -2.95 6.23
C GLN A 98 10.00 -2.48 6.03
N VAL A 99 9.35 -2.00 7.10
CA VAL A 99 8.03 -1.37 7.05
C VAL A 99 8.13 0.05 7.56
N LEU A 100 7.83 1.00 6.70
CA LEU A 100 7.73 2.41 7.07
C LEU A 100 6.28 2.86 7.04
N LEU A 101 5.74 3.28 8.20
CA LEU A 101 4.49 4.04 8.27
C LEU A 101 4.78 5.53 8.10
N ALA A 102 4.42 6.07 6.93
CA ALA A 102 4.44 7.50 6.64
C ALA A 102 3.08 8.11 7.02
N ASP A 103 2.95 8.56 8.28
CA ASP A 103 1.66 8.99 8.83
C ASP A 103 1.38 10.45 8.47
N GLU A 104 0.18 10.72 7.91
CA GLU A 104 -0.28 12.02 7.40
C GLU A 104 0.65 12.63 6.34
N ILE A 105 1.01 11.83 5.31
CA ILE A 105 1.99 12.22 4.26
C ILE A 105 1.68 13.58 3.62
N ASN A 106 0.39 13.92 3.48
CA ASN A 106 -0.06 15.17 2.88
C ASN A 106 0.16 16.42 3.77
N ARG A 107 0.70 16.29 4.97
CA ARG A 107 1.07 17.43 5.83
C ARG A 107 2.52 17.92 5.64
N ALA A 108 3.38 17.09 5.10
CA ALA A 108 4.75 17.50 4.82
C ALA A 108 4.89 18.27 3.50
N SER A 109 5.99 18.99 3.37
CA SER A 109 6.32 19.73 2.16
C SER A 109 6.41 18.82 0.93
N PRO A 110 6.13 19.32 -0.29
CA PRO A 110 6.28 18.55 -1.52
C PRO A 110 7.69 17.97 -1.70
N LYS A 111 8.72 18.63 -1.17
CA LYS A 111 10.11 18.15 -1.21
C LYS A 111 10.29 16.87 -0.39
N THR A 112 9.72 16.84 0.80
CA THR A 112 9.77 15.67 1.69
C THR A 112 8.94 14.50 1.14
N GLN A 113 7.74 14.81 0.60
CA GLN A 113 6.92 13.81 -0.10
C GLN A 113 7.68 13.18 -1.28
N SER A 114 8.30 14.01 -2.13
CA SER A 114 9.05 13.54 -3.30
C SER A 114 10.22 12.64 -2.91
N ALA A 115 10.93 12.94 -1.83
CA ALA A 115 12.04 12.13 -1.35
C ALA A 115 11.61 10.71 -0.94
N LEU A 116 10.49 10.58 -0.20
CA LEU A 116 9.91 9.27 0.11
C LEU A 116 9.53 8.50 -1.16
N LEU A 117 8.80 9.18 -2.05
CA LEU A 117 8.26 8.54 -3.24
C LEU A 117 9.35 8.15 -4.25
N GLU A 118 10.47 8.88 -4.29
CA GLU A 118 11.65 8.50 -5.07
C GLU A 118 12.26 7.22 -4.49
N ALA A 119 12.50 7.18 -3.19
CA ALA A 119 13.03 6.01 -2.51
C ALA A 119 12.14 4.75 -2.71
N MET A 120 10.80 4.91 -2.70
CA MET A 120 9.86 3.83 -3.01
C MET A 120 10.02 3.29 -4.45
N ALA A 121 10.33 4.17 -5.41
CA ALA A 121 10.43 3.78 -6.81
C ALA A 121 11.78 3.13 -7.15
N GLU A 122 12.85 3.62 -6.52
CA GLU A 122 14.23 3.22 -6.84
C GLU A 122 14.78 2.16 -5.89
N SER A 123 14.08 1.87 -4.76
CA SER A 123 14.53 0.97 -3.67
C SER A 123 15.90 1.35 -3.13
N GLN A 124 16.29 2.60 -3.26
CA GLN A 124 17.54 3.17 -2.77
C GLN A 124 17.36 4.67 -2.48
N VAL A 125 18.29 5.22 -1.70
CA VAL A 125 18.41 6.66 -1.48
C VAL A 125 19.82 7.14 -1.83
N THR A 126 19.92 8.36 -2.38
CA THR A 126 21.23 8.97 -2.69
C THR A 126 21.45 10.17 -1.79
N ILE A 127 22.52 10.16 -1.01
CA ILE A 127 22.91 11.21 -0.06
C ILE A 127 24.37 11.59 -0.32
N ASP A 128 24.61 12.88 -0.59
CA ASP A 128 25.95 13.43 -0.87
C ASP A 128 26.70 12.63 -1.96
N GLY A 129 25.99 12.16 -2.99
CA GLY A 129 26.55 11.40 -4.12
C GLY A 129 26.76 9.90 -3.87
N ASN A 130 26.47 9.40 -2.68
CA ASN A 130 26.52 7.98 -2.36
C ASN A 130 25.10 7.38 -2.37
N SER A 131 24.93 6.21 -3.01
CA SER A 131 23.66 5.48 -3.02
C SER A 131 23.67 4.40 -1.95
N TYR A 132 22.59 4.31 -1.20
CA TYR A 132 22.35 3.34 -0.15
C TYR A 132 21.10 2.55 -0.47
N GLU A 133 21.22 1.23 -0.56
CA GLU A 133 20.10 0.33 -0.82
C GLU A 133 19.16 0.28 0.39
N LEU A 134 17.85 0.22 0.12
CA LEU A 134 16.84 0.00 1.15
C LEU A 134 16.73 -1.51 1.48
N PRO A 135 16.22 -1.86 2.66
CA PRO A 135 16.06 -3.26 3.05
C PRO A 135 15.12 -4.01 2.09
N THR A 136 15.32 -5.33 2.00
CA THR A 136 14.43 -6.21 1.23
C THR A 136 13.80 -7.23 2.17
N PRO A 137 12.46 -7.33 2.24
CA PRO A 137 11.46 -6.49 1.55
C PRO A 137 11.40 -5.06 2.10
N PHE A 138 10.97 -4.10 1.26
CA PHE A 138 10.69 -2.73 1.69
C PHE A 138 9.23 -2.39 1.38
N PHE A 139 8.47 -2.00 2.41
CA PHE A 139 7.05 -1.74 2.31
C PHE A 139 6.68 -0.42 2.99
N VAL A 140 6.14 0.51 2.21
CA VAL A 140 5.63 1.78 2.73
C VAL A 140 4.11 1.71 2.85
N ILE A 141 3.62 2.07 4.03
CA ILE A 141 2.21 2.35 4.30
C ILE A 141 2.12 3.85 4.55
N ALA A 142 1.56 4.59 3.60
CA ALA A 142 1.29 6.00 3.80
C ALA A 142 -0.15 6.21 4.26
N THR A 143 -0.38 7.19 5.13
CA THR A 143 -1.73 7.60 5.51
C THR A 143 -2.01 9.02 5.06
N GLN A 144 -3.23 9.29 4.69
CA GLN A 144 -3.73 10.64 4.50
C GLN A 144 -5.15 10.79 5.05
N ASN A 145 -5.49 11.99 5.48
CA ASN A 145 -6.85 12.33 5.87
C ASN A 145 -7.57 12.91 4.65
N PRO A 146 -8.81 12.49 4.34
CA PRO A 146 -9.54 12.91 3.15
C PRO A 146 -10.04 14.36 3.22
N LEU A 147 -9.96 15.01 4.38
CA LEU A 147 -10.51 16.35 4.57
C LEU A 147 -9.52 17.43 4.16
N PHE A 148 -10.03 18.47 3.51
CA PHE A 148 -9.33 19.72 3.24
C PHE A 148 -9.00 20.43 4.55
N GLN A 149 -7.91 20.02 5.19
CA GLN A 149 -7.39 20.74 6.35
C GLN A 149 -6.42 21.80 5.87
N SER A 150 -6.52 22.99 6.45
CA SER A 150 -5.55 24.07 6.25
C SER A 150 -4.14 23.54 6.58
N GLY A 151 -3.17 23.80 5.69
CA GLY A 151 -1.80 23.35 5.86
C GLY A 151 -1.51 21.94 5.34
N THR A 152 -2.32 21.40 4.43
CA THR A 152 -2.02 20.16 3.70
C THR A 152 -1.56 20.44 2.27
N TYR A 153 -0.69 19.56 1.76
CA TYR A 153 -0.20 19.55 0.39
C TYR A 153 -0.70 18.27 -0.28
N PRO A 154 -1.71 18.32 -1.16
CA PRO A 154 -2.22 17.16 -1.84
C PRO A 154 -1.12 16.50 -2.69
N LEU A 155 -1.10 15.18 -2.71
CA LEU A 155 -0.18 14.42 -3.56
C LEU A 155 -0.56 14.63 -5.04
N PRO A 156 0.38 15.02 -5.91
CA PRO A 156 0.16 15.03 -7.36
C PRO A 156 -0.16 13.62 -7.89
N GLU A 157 -0.87 13.54 -9.01
CA GLU A 157 -1.29 12.28 -9.64
C GLU A 157 -0.12 11.33 -9.92
N SER A 158 1.01 11.88 -10.41
CA SER A 158 2.22 11.10 -10.67
C SER A 158 2.84 10.49 -9.40
N GLN A 159 2.55 11.07 -8.25
CA GLN A 159 2.99 10.58 -6.94
C GLN A 159 2.02 9.53 -6.39
N ILE A 160 0.72 9.76 -6.53
CA ILE A 160 -0.32 8.81 -6.13
C ILE A 160 -0.19 7.50 -6.91
N ASP A 161 0.17 7.55 -8.19
CA ASP A 161 0.39 6.36 -9.04
C ASP A 161 1.52 5.44 -8.54
N ARG A 162 2.36 5.89 -7.62
CA ARG A 162 3.41 5.06 -6.98
C ARG A 162 2.86 4.11 -5.92
N PHE A 163 1.72 4.41 -5.35
CA PHE A 163 1.02 3.50 -4.45
C PHE A 163 0.28 2.43 -5.26
N THR A 164 0.57 1.18 -4.97
CA THR A 164 -0.03 0.04 -5.67
C THR A 164 -1.51 -0.06 -5.39
N MET A 165 -1.91 0.09 -4.13
CA MET A 165 -3.30 0.09 -3.69
C MET A 165 -3.61 1.30 -2.81
N LYS A 166 -4.87 1.75 -2.88
CA LYS A 166 -5.48 2.63 -1.88
C LYS A 166 -6.61 1.89 -1.18
N LEU A 167 -6.59 1.89 0.15
CA LEU A 167 -7.62 1.29 0.98
C LEU A 167 -8.23 2.30 1.94
N SER A 168 -9.49 2.08 2.27
CA SER A 168 -10.20 2.72 3.38
C SER A 168 -10.67 1.66 4.35
N LEU A 169 -10.36 1.83 5.63
CA LEU A 169 -10.86 0.94 6.69
C LEU A 169 -12.31 1.27 7.03
N GLY A 170 -12.67 2.55 6.98
CA GLY A 170 -13.99 3.03 7.36
C GLY A 170 -14.34 2.75 8.83
N PHE A 171 -15.54 3.12 9.24
CA PHE A 171 -16.01 2.83 10.60
C PHE A 171 -16.16 1.33 10.84
N PRO A 172 -15.88 0.84 12.06
CA PRO A 172 -16.19 -0.53 12.44
C PRO A 172 -17.71 -0.75 12.39
N ASN A 173 -18.14 -1.98 12.14
CA ASN A 173 -19.54 -2.33 12.32
C ASN A 173 -19.89 -2.42 13.81
N PHE A 174 -21.18 -2.41 14.14
CA PHE A 174 -21.68 -2.40 15.51
C PHE A 174 -21.08 -3.51 16.38
N GLU A 175 -20.98 -4.74 15.86
CA GLU A 175 -20.42 -5.87 16.61
C GLU A 175 -18.93 -5.74 16.85
N ALA A 176 -18.18 -5.22 15.89
CA ALA A 176 -16.75 -4.94 16.02
C ALA A 176 -16.51 -3.84 17.06
N GLU A 177 -17.28 -2.75 17.01
CA GLU A 177 -17.16 -1.63 17.95
C GLU A 177 -17.53 -2.07 19.38
N LYS A 178 -18.62 -2.83 19.55
CA LYS A 178 -19.01 -3.43 20.82
C LYS A 178 -17.91 -4.33 21.38
N ALA A 179 -17.32 -5.16 20.53
CA ALA A 179 -16.22 -6.05 20.94
C ALA A 179 -14.96 -5.27 21.33
N MET A 180 -14.69 -4.10 20.73
CA MET A 180 -13.59 -3.22 21.13
C MET A 180 -13.82 -2.60 22.50
N LEU A 181 -15.05 -2.16 22.80
CA LEU A 181 -15.42 -1.59 24.10
C LEU A 181 -15.37 -2.61 25.25
N LEU A 182 -15.66 -3.87 24.96
CA LEU A 182 -15.66 -4.95 25.95
C LEU A 182 -14.30 -5.61 26.14
N SER A 183 -13.34 -5.39 25.23
CA SER A 183 -11.99 -5.95 25.36
C SER A 183 -11.13 -5.08 26.26
N ASN A 184 -10.67 -5.62 27.38
CA ASN A 184 -9.69 -5.00 28.28
C ASN A 184 -8.23 -5.28 27.88
N GLU A 185 -7.98 -5.69 26.65
CA GLU A 185 -6.66 -6.15 26.24
C GLU A 185 -5.74 -4.99 25.86
N GLU A 186 -4.79 -4.67 26.74
CA GLU A 186 -3.49 -4.10 26.35
C GLU A 186 -2.74 -5.17 25.55
N SER A 187 -2.91 -5.17 24.26
CA SER A 187 -2.41 -6.23 23.42
C SER A 187 -1.00 -5.93 22.94
N SER A 188 -0.04 -6.70 23.42
CA SER A 188 1.30 -6.78 22.79
C SER A 188 1.17 -7.19 21.32
N PHE A 189 1.92 -6.52 20.44
CA PHE A 189 1.96 -6.81 18.99
C PHE A 189 2.89 -8.00 18.64
N ASN A 190 3.27 -8.84 19.58
CA ASN A 190 4.29 -9.88 19.41
C ASN A 190 3.70 -11.20 18.91
N THR A 191 3.04 -11.19 17.74
CA THR A 191 2.53 -12.42 17.15
C THR A 191 3.17 -12.61 15.76
N ALA A 192 4.47 -12.94 15.74
CA ALA A 192 5.12 -13.41 14.50
C ALA A 192 4.43 -14.68 14.02
N VAL A 193 4.00 -14.71 12.76
CA VAL A 193 3.35 -15.87 12.12
C VAL A 193 4.26 -16.45 11.06
N ILE A 194 4.89 -15.58 10.27
CA ILE A 194 5.91 -15.95 9.27
C ILE A 194 7.12 -15.03 9.45
N ASP A 195 8.28 -15.50 9.06
CA ASP A 195 9.50 -14.71 9.06
C ASP A 195 9.74 -14.02 7.71
N THR A 196 10.74 -13.16 7.66
CA THR A 196 11.08 -12.39 6.45
C THR A 196 11.51 -13.29 5.29
N GLU A 197 12.20 -14.41 5.55
CA GLU A 197 12.64 -15.33 4.51
C GLU A 197 11.43 -16.05 3.88
N GLN A 198 10.49 -16.51 4.72
CA GLN A 198 9.22 -17.09 4.28
C GLN A 198 8.41 -16.07 3.47
N LEU A 199 8.37 -14.79 3.88
CA LEU A 199 7.68 -13.76 3.11
C LEU A 199 8.29 -13.57 1.71
N LEU A 200 9.61 -13.55 1.59
CA LEU A 200 10.29 -13.44 0.30
C LEU A 200 10.01 -14.65 -0.60
N ASP A 201 9.95 -15.86 -0.02
CA ASP A 201 9.57 -17.06 -0.76
C ASP A 201 8.11 -16.99 -1.24
N LEU A 202 7.18 -16.54 -0.39
CA LEU A 202 5.79 -16.31 -0.78
C LEU A 202 5.68 -15.30 -1.92
N GLN A 203 6.41 -14.18 -1.87
CA GLN A 203 6.45 -13.19 -2.95
C GLN A 203 6.99 -13.77 -4.26
N LYS A 204 7.96 -14.68 -4.19
CA LYS A 204 8.46 -15.41 -5.36
C LYS A 204 7.39 -16.33 -5.93
N GLN A 205 6.76 -17.14 -5.10
CA GLN A 205 5.67 -18.04 -5.51
C GLN A 205 4.49 -17.26 -6.14
N VAL A 206 4.15 -16.06 -5.63
CA VAL A 206 3.15 -15.17 -6.25
C VAL A 206 3.52 -14.83 -7.69
N SER A 207 4.79 -14.52 -7.95
CA SER A 207 5.25 -14.19 -9.31
C SER A 207 5.19 -15.36 -10.29
N GLU A 208 5.09 -16.60 -9.79
CA GLU A 208 4.96 -17.84 -10.57
C GLU A 208 3.50 -18.22 -10.87
N VAL A 209 2.50 -17.50 -10.30
CA VAL A 209 1.07 -17.71 -10.58
C VAL A 209 0.79 -17.39 -12.05
N LEU A 210 0.18 -18.34 -12.75
CA LEU A 210 -0.06 -18.24 -14.19
C LEU A 210 -1.14 -17.21 -14.51
N VAL A 211 -0.88 -16.38 -15.51
CA VAL A 211 -1.85 -15.45 -16.09
C VAL A 211 -1.99 -15.79 -17.56
N SER A 212 -3.19 -16.24 -17.97
CA SER A 212 -3.45 -16.56 -19.37
C SER A 212 -3.46 -15.30 -20.23
N GLU A 213 -3.20 -15.47 -21.54
CA GLU A 213 -3.27 -14.37 -22.51
C GLU A 213 -4.64 -13.68 -22.50
N ALA A 214 -5.72 -14.43 -22.37
CA ALA A 214 -7.08 -13.89 -22.27
C ALA A 214 -7.27 -12.98 -21.03
N VAL A 215 -6.66 -13.30 -19.89
CA VAL A 215 -6.71 -12.43 -18.70
C VAL A 215 -5.84 -11.19 -18.90
N VAL A 216 -4.70 -11.31 -19.57
CA VAL A 216 -3.87 -10.15 -19.95
C VAL A 216 -4.64 -9.22 -20.87
N ASP A 217 -5.29 -9.76 -21.89
CA ASP A 217 -6.13 -9.00 -22.83
C ASP A 217 -7.28 -8.29 -22.09
N TYR A 218 -7.93 -8.96 -21.15
CA TYR A 218 -8.95 -8.34 -20.28
C TYR A 218 -8.40 -7.17 -19.48
N ILE A 219 -7.22 -7.31 -18.84
CA ILE A 219 -6.56 -6.21 -18.12
C ILE A 219 -6.26 -5.05 -19.07
N LEU A 220 -5.75 -5.34 -20.27
CA LEU A 220 -5.44 -4.32 -21.27
C LEU A 220 -6.71 -3.65 -21.82
N ALA A 221 -7.80 -4.38 -21.99
CA ALA A 221 -9.09 -3.83 -22.41
C ALA A 221 -9.62 -2.85 -21.36
N LEU A 222 -9.57 -3.20 -20.05
CA LEU A 222 -9.91 -2.30 -18.96
C LEU A 222 -9.06 -1.01 -19.00
N VAL A 223 -7.75 -1.14 -19.12
CA VAL A 223 -6.85 0.02 -19.18
C VAL A 223 -7.13 0.90 -20.40
N ASN A 224 -7.30 0.30 -21.59
CA ASN A 224 -7.57 1.01 -22.84
C ASN A 224 -8.95 1.71 -22.82
N ALA A 225 -9.95 1.14 -22.16
CA ALA A 225 -11.25 1.77 -21.97
C ALA A 225 -11.12 3.12 -21.24
N THR A 226 -10.19 3.25 -20.30
CA THR A 226 -9.94 4.53 -19.60
C THR A 226 -9.21 5.54 -20.47
N ARG A 227 -8.36 5.09 -21.40
CA ARG A 227 -7.57 5.96 -22.30
C ARG A 227 -8.38 6.53 -23.44
N ASN A 228 -9.42 5.81 -23.86
CA ASN A 228 -10.26 6.15 -25.01
C ASN A 228 -11.61 6.78 -24.64
N SER A 229 -11.87 7.04 -23.35
CA SER A 229 -13.14 7.57 -22.86
C SER A 229 -12.93 8.87 -22.08
N GLN A 230 -13.76 9.87 -22.35
CA GLN A 230 -13.79 11.13 -21.60
C GLN A 230 -14.54 11.00 -20.24
N GLU A 231 -15.09 9.85 -19.95
CA GLU A 231 -15.82 9.61 -18.69
C GLU A 231 -14.90 9.44 -17.48
N PHE A 232 -13.63 9.10 -17.74
CA PHE A 232 -12.63 8.98 -16.69
C PHE A 232 -11.75 10.23 -16.66
N PRO A 233 -11.68 10.96 -15.53
CA PRO A 233 -10.84 12.14 -15.39
C PRO A 233 -9.39 11.89 -15.77
N ASN A 234 -8.85 10.71 -15.39
CA ASN A 234 -7.50 10.28 -15.73
C ASN A 234 -7.47 8.89 -16.33
N ALA A 235 -6.58 8.69 -17.29
CA ALA A 235 -6.30 7.40 -17.89
C ALA A 235 -5.33 6.58 -17.01
N LEU A 236 -5.51 5.27 -17.01
CA LEU A 236 -4.59 4.37 -16.31
C LEU A 236 -3.23 4.28 -17.00
N SER A 237 -2.17 4.41 -16.21
CA SER A 237 -0.78 4.35 -16.64
C SER A 237 -0.33 2.90 -16.90
N PRO A 238 0.82 2.69 -17.60
CA PRO A 238 1.45 1.35 -17.67
C PRO A 238 1.83 0.78 -16.30
N ARG A 239 2.13 1.64 -15.31
CA ARG A 239 2.37 1.22 -13.92
C ARG A 239 1.09 0.63 -13.32
N ALA A 240 -0.06 1.25 -13.57
CA ALA A 240 -1.36 0.71 -13.15
C ALA A 240 -1.65 -0.66 -13.76
N SER A 241 -1.34 -0.88 -15.05
CA SER A 241 -1.49 -2.20 -15.68
C SER A 241 -0.66 -3.28 -14.98
N LYS A 242 0.61 -2.98 -14.66
CA LYS A 242 1.48 -3.89 -13.89
C LYS A 242 0.95 -4.12 -12.47
N ALA A 243 0.43 -3.08 -11.81
CA ALA A 243 -0.15 -3.20 -10.48
C ALA A 243 -1.37 -4.13 -10.49
N ILE A 244 -2.29 -3.97 -11.46
CA ILE A 244 -3.44 -4.87 -11.63
C ILE A 244 -2.97 -6.31 -11.83
N TYR A 245 -2.01 -6.54 -12.73
CA TYR A 245 -1.47 -7.86 -13.04
C TYR A 245 -0.90 -8.55 -11.80
N HIS A 246 0.02 -7.90 -11.07
CA HIS A 246 0.68 -8.50 -9.89
C HIS A 246 -0.27 -8.64 -8.70
N CYS A 247 -1.20 -7.70 -8.50
CA CYS A 247 -2.20 -7.83 -7.46
C CYS A 247 -3.20 -8.96 -7.74
N ALA A 248 -3.57 -9.19 -9.00
CA ALA A 248 -4.42 -10.33 -9.37
C ALA A 248 -3.71 -11.67 -9.14
N GLN A 249 -2.40 -11.76 -9.44
CA GLN A 249 -1.58 -12.93 -9.09
C GLN A 249 -1.57 -13.16 -7.57
N ALA A 250 -1.32 -12.13 -6.77
CA ALA A 250 -1.30 -12.22 -5.32
C ALA A 250 -2.69 -12.59 -4.76
N PHE A 251 -3.77 -12.06 -5.34
CA PHE A 251 -5.13 -12.39 -4.93
C PHE A 251 -5.48 -13.85 -5.23
N ALA A 252 -5.17 -14.36 -6.43
CA ALA A 252 -5.34 -15.77 -6.76
C ALA A 252 -4.54 -16.68 -5.81
N PHE A 253 -3.29 -16.29 -5.52
CA PHE A 253 -2.38 -17.02 -4.64
C PHE A 253 -2.91 -17.16 -3.21
N ILE A 254 -3.40 -16.08 -2.59
CA ILE A 254 -3.97 -16.15 -1.23
C ILE A 254 -5.22 -17.04 -1.17
N HIS A 255 -5.93 -17.21 -2.31
CA HIS A 255 -7.08 -18.09 -2.45
C HIS A 255 -6.72 -19.51 -2.89
N ASP A 256 -5.43 -19.88 -2.75
CA ASP A 256 -4.90 -21.23 -3.01
C ASP A 256 -5.04 -21.67 -4.47
N ARG A 257 -4.91 -20.71 -5.40
CA ARG A 257 -4.89 -20.96 -6.85
C ARG A 257 -3.54 -20.59 -7.45
N ASN A 258 -3.09 -21.38 -8.42
CA ASN A 258 -1.88 -21.14 -9.17
C ASN A 258 -2.13 -20.52 -10.56
N TYR A 259 -3.34 -20.00 -10.78
CA TYR A 259 -3.74 -19.27 -11.98
C TYR A 259 -4.73 -18.16 -11.64
N VAL A 260 -4.70 -17.10 -12.43
CA VAL A 260 -5.59 -15.94 -12.29
C VAL A 260 -6.86 -16.14 -13.12
N ILE A 261 -8.00 -15.73 -12.56
CA ILE A 261 -9.28 -15.67 -13.25
C ILE A 261 -9.77 -14.21 -13.33
N PRO A 262 -10.68 -13.86 -14.26
CA PRO A 262 -11.18 -12.49 -14.39
C PRO A 262 -11.76 -11.91 -13.11
N GLU A 263 -12.38 -12.72 -12.26
CA GLU A 263 -12.93 -12.31 -10.98
C GLU A 263 -11.85 -11.80 -10.01
N ASP A 264 -10.62 -12.31 -10.08
CA ASP A 264 -9.51 -11.80 -9.27
C ASP A 264 -9.18 -10.36 -9.65
N VAL A 265 -9.15 -10.10 -10.96
CA VAL A 265 -8.96 -8.74 -11.49
C VAL A 265 -10.08 -7.82 -11.02
N GLN A 266 -11.34 -8.27 -11.08
CA GLN A 266 -12.49 -7.49 -10.67
C GLN A 266 -12.46 -7.15 -9.18
N MET A 267 -12.04 -8.08 -8.33
CA MET A 267 -11.98 -7.90 -6.88
C MET A 267 -10.93 -6.87 -6.46
N ILE A 268 -9.75 -6.87 -7.09
CA ILE A 268 -8.69 -5.92 -6.71
C ILE A 268 -8.82 -4.57 -7.42
N LEU A 269 -9.59 -4.49 -8.51
CA LEU A 269 -9.64 -3.32 -9.38
C LEU A 269 -9.97 -2.02 -8.64
N PRO A 270 -10.99 -1.95 -7.75
CA PRO A 270 -11.30 -0.72 -7.02
C PRO A 270 -10.11 -0.20 -6.22
N SER A 271 -9.44 -1.07 -5.48
CA SER A 271 -8.31 -0.71 -4.63
C SER A 271 -7.07 -0.27 -5.43
N VAL A 272 -6.88 -0.83 -6.63
CA VAL A 272 -5.74 -0.51 -7.50
C VAL A 272 -6.00 0.70 -8.37
N THR A 273 -7.24 0.96 -8.80
CA THR A 273 -7.50 1.95 -9.86
C THR A 273 -8.24 3.21 -9.41
N GLU A 274 -9.07 3.15 -8.38
CA GLU A 274 -9.95 4.26 -8.02
C GLU A 274 -9.18 5.58 -7.75
N HIS A 275 -8.08 5.51 -7.02
CA HIS A 275 -7.25 6.67 -6.69
C HIS A 275 -6.51 7.24 -7.92
N ARG A 276 -6.28 6.43 -8.94
CA ARG A 276 -5.65 6.83 -10.20
C ARG A 276 -6.66 7.49 -11.15
N LEU A 277 -7.86 6.92 -11.23
CA LEU A 277 -8.93 7.40 -12.13
C LEU A 277 -9.48 8.76 -11.72
N ARG A 278 -9.60 9.02 -10.41
CA ARG A 278 -10.18 10.26 -9.88
C ARG A 278 -9.25 11.46 -9.94
N GLY A 279 -7.95 11.28 -9.94
CA GLY A 279 -6.98 12.38 -9.89
C GLY A 279 -7.18 13.27 -8.66
N GLN A 280 -7.14 14.59 -8.88
CA GLN A 280 -7.35 15.59 -7.82
C GLN A 280 -8.80 15.69 -7.32
N ASP A 281 -9.77 15.20 -8.10
CA ASP A 281 -11.17 15.11 -7.69
C ASP A 281 -11.48 13.93 -6.75
N GLN A 282 -10.46 13.45 -6.02
CA GLN A 282 -10.56 12.34 -5.07
C GLN A 282 -11.65 12.51 -4.02
N PHE A 283 -12.11 13.72 -3.82
CA PHE A 283 -13.10 14.12 -2.80
C PHE A 283 -14.54 14.19 -3.31
N ALA A 284 -14.79 13.91 -4.59
CA ALA A 284 -16.15 13.80 -5.06
C ALA A 284 -16.80 12.57 -4.38
N GLN A 285 -17.61 12.84 -3.37
CA GLN A 285 -18.41 11.84 -2.63
C GLN A 285 -19.52 11.20 -3.50
N ASN A 286 -19.28 11.06 -4.79
CA ASN A 286 -20.23 10.44 -5.68
C ASN A 286 -20.27 8.93 -5.37
N ALA A 287 -21.46 8.47 -5.06
CA ALA A 287 -21.83 7.11 -4.70
C ALA A 287 -21.41 6.03 -5.72
N ASN A 288 -20.95 6.41 -6.91
CA ASN A 288 -20.53 5.50 -7.96
C ASN A 288 -19.02 5.52 -8.11
N LEU A 289 -18.37 4.40 -7.74
CA LEU A 289 -16.96 4.17 -8.01
C LEU A 289 -16.70 4.15 -9.52
N LEU A 290 -15.68 4.88 -9.99
CA LEU A 290 -15.27 4.87 -11.41
C LEU A 290 -14.79 3.48 -11.83
N SER A 291 -14.15 2.75 -10.93
CA SER A 291 -13.78 1.34 -11.12
C SER A 291 -14.99 0.44 -11.38
N THR A 292 -16.12 0.67 -10.71
CA THR A 292 -17.37 -0.08 -10.97
C THR A 292 -17.97 0.28 -12.33
N GLN A 293 -17.88 1.53 -12.77
CA GLN A 293 -18.29 1.93 -14.11
C GLN A 293 -17.40 1.27 -15.17
N LEU A 294 -16.10 1.20 -14.93
CA LEU A 294 -15.14 0.54 -15.80
C LEU A 294 -15.44 -0.95 -15.97
N LEU A 295 -15.72 -1.66 -14.89
CA LEU A 295 -16.12 -3.08 -14.92
C LEU A 295 -17.39 -3.34 -15.75
N LYS A 296 -18.34 -2.42 -15.75
CA LYS A 296 -19.56 -2.55 -16.55
C LYS A 296 -19.34 -2.33 -18.05
N LYS A 297 -18.26 -1.67 -18.44
CA LYS A 297 -17.96 -1.35 -19.84
C LYS A 297 -17.19 -2.45 -20.57
N VAL A 298 -16.48 -3.29 -19.84
CA VAL A 298 -15.59 -4.29 -20.42
C VAL A 298 -16.06 -5.68 -19.97
N ASP A 299 -16.51 -6.46 -20.95
CA ASP A 299 -16.91 -7.86 -20.72
C ASP A 299 -15.63 -8.74 -20.68
N PRO A 300 -15.39 -9.49 -19.61
CA PRO A 300 -14.24 -10.37 -19.51
C PRO A 300 -14.21 -11.54 -20.51
N ILE A 301 -15.36 -11.86 -21.13
CA ILE A 301 -15.47 -12.95 -22.12
C ILE A 301 -15.27 -12.43 -23.53
N ALA A 302 -15.52 -11.15 -23.79
CA ALA A 302 -15.43 -10.53 -25.10
C ALA A 302 -14.12 -9.73 -25.32
N ALA A 303 -13.23 -9.74 -24.32
CA ALA A 303 -11.96 -8.99 -24.34
C ALA A 303 -10.83 -9.80 -24.98
#